data_fe74c973e9c6bb8288fbfa079d7014ed
#
_entry.id   fe74c973e9c6bb8288fbfa079d7014ed
#
_cell.length_a   1.000
_cell.length_b   1.000
_cell.length_c   1.000
_cell.angle_alpha   90.00
_cell.angle_beta   90.00
_cell.angle_gamma   90.00
#
_symmetry.space_group_name_H-M   'P 1'
#
loop_
_entity.id
_entity.type
_entity.pdbx_description
1 polymer ?
#
loop_
_entity_poly.entity_id
_entity_poly.type
_entity_poly.pdbx_seq_one_letter_code
_entity_poly.pdbx_strand_id
1 'polypeptide(L)'
;MRKAGKLADQALKAAVDETRAGADEGRILAAQQAAIFAGGGDYPGNEFIIGSGKDALLCRYKAGRRKLSRRDQLTLEFAGVYRHYHAALMRTIIVGKPTGYHEKMDVACRAALAACEDVMRPGHTAGDVFAAHARVMDEHGMRDHRLNACGYSLGAKFTPTWMDYPMFYAGNPARLAPNQVFFAHMILMDSVSGNAFCLGRTYIIGRDKPEPLSKYPLRMILR
;
A
#
# COMPACT_ATOMS: atom_id res chain seq x y z
N MET A 1 -1.72 4.38 16.70
CA MET A 1 -1.87 3.55 15.49
C MET A 1 -3.32 3.49 14.98
N ARG A 2 -4.31 2.95 15.75
CA ARG A 2 -5.71 2.78 15.26
C ARG A 2 -6.36 4.08 14.77
N LYS A 3 -6.07 5.24 15.41
CA LYS A 3 -6.56 6.55 14.92
C LYS A 3 -5.90 6.94 13.59
N ALA A 4 -4.61 6.69 13.44
CA ALA A 4 -3.91 6.87 12.16
C ALA A 4 -4.51 5.98 11.04
N GLY A 5 -4.85 4.71 11.36
CA GLY A 5 -5.55 3.82 10.41
C GLY A 5 -6.91 4.34 9.96
N LYS A 6 -7.70 4.93 10.86
CA LYS A 6 -8.97 5.59 10.49
C LYS A 6 -8.76 6.79 9.57
N LEU A 7 -7.73 7.60 9.83
CA LEU A 7 -7.38 8.73 8.98
C LEU A 7 -6.92 8.26 7.58
N ALA A 8 -6.18 7.15 7.52
CA ALA A 8 -5.79 6.54 6.24
C ALA A 8 -7.01 6.09 5.43
N ASP A 9 -8.02 5.46 6.07
CA ASP A 9 -9.27 5.06 5.39
C ASP A 9 -10.06 6.28 4.88
N GLN A 10 -10.11 7.37 5.65
CA GLN A 10 -10.74 8.63 5.23
C GLN A 10 -10.01 9.25 4.04
N ALA A 11 -8.68 9.26 4.06
CA ALA A 11 -7.87 9.76 2.95
C ALA A 11 -8.05 8.90 1.69
N LEU A 12 -8.10 7.56 1.82
CA LEU A 12 -8.39 6.69 0.69
C LEU A 12 -9.78 6.98 0.11
N LYS A 13 -10.79 7.12 0.97
CA LYS A 13 -12.15 7.47 0.50
C LYS A 13 -12.15 8.79 -0.27
N ALA A 14 -11.50 9.82 0.24
CA ALA A 14 -11.40 11.12 -0.42
C ALA A 14 -10.69 11.02 -1.79
N ALA A 15 -9.60 10.24 -1.88
CA ALA A 15 -8.93 9.97 -3.15
C ALA A 15 -9.85 9.25 -4.15
N VAL A 16 -10.57 8.23 -3.69
CA VAL A 16 -11.51 7.47 -4.51
C VAL A 16 -12.66 8.35 -5.02
N ASP A 17 -13.19 9.25 -4.19
CA ASP A 17 -14.27 10.16 -4.57
C ASP A 17 -13.82 11.20 -5.62
N GLU A 18 -12.57 11.66 -5.55
CA GLU A 18 -11.98 12.57 -6.55
C GLU A 18 -11.53 11.87 -7.84
N THR A 19 -11.29 10.55 -7.81
CA THR A 19 -10.76 9.81 -8.95
C THR A 19 -11.84 9.58 -10.01
N ARG A 20 -11.65 10.17 -11.21
CA ARG A 20 -12.49 10.00 -12.41
C ARG A 20 -11.69 10.40 -13.65
N ALA A 21 -12.20 10.09 -14.82
CA ALA A 21 -11.62 10.60 -16.07
C ALA A 21 -11.54 12.13 -16.06
N GLY A 22 -10.39 12.67 -16.44
CA GLY A 22 -10.10 14.12 -16.44
C GLY A 22 -9.68 14.68 -15.08
N ALA A 23 -9.72 13.91 -13.99
CA ALA A 23 -9.25 14.37 -12.68
C ALA A 23 -7.73 14.62 -12.72
N ASP A 24 -7.30 15.70 -12.04
CA ASP A 24 -5.89 16.04 -11.86
C ASP A 24 -5.33 15.31 -10.64
N GLU A 25 -4.17 14.66 -10.79
CA GLU A 25 -3.50 13.92 -9.70
C GLU A 25 -3.26 14.82 -8.47
N GLY A 26 -2.92 16.09 -8.69
CA GLY A 26 -2.71 17.04 -7.60
C GLY A 26 -3.98 17.32 -6.79
N ARG A 27 -5.16 17.27 -7.41
CA ARG A 27 -6.44 17.41 -6.69
C ARG A 27 -6.74 16.16 -5.85
N ILE A 28 -6.44 14.98 -6.37
CA ILE A 28 -6.58 13.72 -5.62
C ILE A 28 -5.67 13.75 -4.39
N LEU A 29 -4.41 14.16 -4.57
CA LEU A 29 -3.45 14.32 -3.49
C LEU A 29 -3.91 15.35 -2.44
N ALA A 30 -4.42 16.50 -2.87
CA ALA A 30 -4.96 17.53 -1.99
C ALA A 30 -6.14 17.01 -1.16
N ALA A 31 -7.04 16.23 -1.76
CA ALA A 31 -8.17 15.62 -1.06
C ALA A 31 -7.73 14.62 0.03
N GLN A 32 -6.69 13.82 -0.25
CA GLN A 32 -6.11 12.91 0.76
C GLN A 32 -5.56 13.67 1.96
N GLN A 33 -4.74 14.70 1.71
CA GLN A 33 -4.14 15.51 2.77
C GLN A 33 -5.19 16.27 3.57
N ALA A 34 -6.17 16.87 2.88
CA ALA A 34 -7.27 17.57 3.53
C ALA A 34 -8.06 16.67 4.47
N ALA A 35 -8.35 15.43 4.07
CA ALA A 35 -9.03 14.45 4.93
C ALA A 35 -8.24 14.11 6.20
N ILE A 36 -6.91 14.01 6.11
CA ILE A 36 -6.05 13.74 7.26
C ILE A 36 -6.04 14.94 8.21
N PHE A 37 -5.77 16.14 7.73
CA PHE A 37 -5.70 17.34 8.56
C PHE A 37 -7.05 17.69 9.18
N ALA A 38 -8.15 17.63 8.41
CA ALA A 38 -9.49 17.85 8.92
C ALA A 38 -9.88 16.82 10.01
N GLY A 39 -9.34 15.60 9.95
CA GLY A 39 -9.50 14.56 10.96
C GLY A 39 -8.60 14.73 12.20
N GLY A 40 -7.82 15.81 12.27
CA GLY A 40 -6.88 16.10 13.36
C GLY A 40 -5.58 15.29 13.27
N GLY A 41 -5.18 14.96 12.04
CA GLY A 41 -3.91 14.30 11.74
C GLY A 41 -2.75 15.27 11.57
N ASP A 42 -1.55 14.72 11.42
CA ASP A 42 -0.30 15.45 11.31
C ASP A 42 0.33 15.28 9.92
N TYR A 43 1.42 16.01 9.67
CA TYR A 43 2.24 15.83 8.48
C TYR A 43 2.87 14.43 8.45
N PRO A 44 2.95 13.79 7.27
CA PRO A 44 3.63 12.51 7.12
C PRO A 44 5.15 12.67 7.15
N GLY A 45 5.84 11.57 7.48
CA GLY A 45 7.31 11.54 7.49
C GLY A 45 7.96 11.66 6.12
N ASN A 46 7.21 11.44 5.04
CA ASN A 46 7.59 11.74 3.65
C ASN A 46 6.34 12.06 2.82
N GLU A 47 6.55 12.55 1.62
CA GLU A 47 5.48 12.91 0.70
C GLU A 47 4.68 11.69 0.28
N PHE A 48 3.39 11.87 0.02
CA PHE A 48 2.54 10.85 -0.57
C PHE A 48 2.97 10.57 -2.02
N ILE A 49 2.85 9.32 -2.40
CA ILE A 49 3.19 8.85 -3.74
C ILE A 49 1.90 8.70 -4.53
N ILE A 50 1.85 9.34 -5.68
CA ILE A 50 0.76 9.25 -6.63
C ILE A 50 1.33 9.21 -8.05
N GLY A 51 0.88 8.24 -8.85
CA GLY A 51 1.27 8.13 -10.25
C GLY A 51 0.18 7.46 -11.06
N SER A 52 -0.12 8.00 -12.25
CA SER A 52 -1.09 7.41 -13.17
C SER A 52 -0.49 7.10 -14.54
N GLY A 53 -1.15 6.25 -15.31
CA GLY A 53 -0.65 5.77 -16.59
C GLY A 53 0.71 5.11 -16.46
N LYS A 54 1.71 5.60 -17.18
CA LYS A 54 3.10 5.09 -17.11
C LYS A 54 3.78 5.39 -15.78
N ASP A 55 3.41 6.50 -15.12
CA ASP A 55 3.99 6.90 -13.84
C ASP A 55 3.52 6.01 -12.68
N ALA A 56 2.45 5.23 -12.87
CA ALA A 56 2.05 4.18 -11.93
C ALA A 56 3.11 3.09 -11.74
N LEU A 57 4.03 2.93 -12.70
CA LEU A 57 5.18 2.02 -12.62
C LEU A 57 6.33 2.56 -11.75
N LEU A 58 6.24 3.80 -11.28
CA LEU A 58 7.28 4.46 -10.51
C LEU A 58 6.90 4.46 -9.03
N CYS A 59 7.30 3.43 -8.27
CA CYS A 59 6.91 3.28 -6.86
C CYS A 59 7.46 4.36 -5.91
N ARG A 60 8.23 5.30 -6.43
CA ARG A 60 8.74 6.47 -5.71
C ARG A 60 8.38 7.79 -6.40
N TYR A 61 7.47 7.74 -7.36
CA TYR A 61 6.96 8.93 -8.01
C TYR A 61 6.04 9.69 -7.03
N LYS A 62 6.50 10.85 -6.58
CA LYS A 62 5.92 11.52 -5.42
C LYS A 62 4.62 12.24 -5.74
N ALA A 63 4.58 13.07 -6.78
CA ALA A 63 3.40 13.85 -7.09
C ALA A 63 3.32 14.11 -8.59
N GLY A 64 2.32 13.55 -9.21
CA GLY A 64 2.01 13.80 -10.60
C GLY A 64 1.30 15.12 -10.84
N ARG A 65 1.30 15.51 -12.08
CA ARG A 65 0.54 16.66 -12.61
C ARG A 65 -0.28 16.26 -13.82
N ARG A 66 -0.49 14.97 -13.95
CA ARG A 66 -1.22 14.40 -15.06
C ARG A 66 -2.74 14.44 -14.79
N LYS A 67 -3.52 14.61 -15.85
CA LYS A 67 -4.97 14.38 -15.82
C LYS A 67 -5.24 12.94 -16.23
N LEU A 68 -6.09 12.25 -15.47
CA LEU A 68 -6.45 10.87 -15.73
C LEU A 68 -7.23 10.72 -17.04
N SER A 69 -6.89 9.69 -17.83
CA SER A 69 -7.57 9.34 -19.05
C SER A 69 -8.89 8.60 -18.77
N ARG A 70 -9.71 8.37 -19.82
CA ARG A 70 -10.96 7.58 -19.71
C ARG A 70 -10.71 6.11 -19.38
N ARG A 71 -9.51 5.61 -19.71
CA ARG A 71 -8.98 4.31 -19.29
C ARG A 71 -7.61 4.55 -18.72
N ASP A 72 -7.45 4.32 -17.43
CA ASP A 72 -6.23 4.64 -16.71
C ASP A 72 -6.02 3.73 -15.50
N GLN A 73 -4.80 3.69 -15.00
CA GLN A 73 -4.43 3.12 -13.72
C GLN A 73 -3.82 4.22 -12.86
N LEU A 74 -4.13 4.23 -11.60
CA LEU A 74 -3.60 5.16 -10.61
C LEU A 74 -3.10 4.38 -9.41
N THR A 75 -1.81 4.48 -9.09
CA THR A 75 -1.24 3.92 -7.87
C THR A 75 -1.07 5.01 -6.81
N LEU A 76 -1.42 4.67 -5.58
CA LEU A 76 -1.34 5.54 -4.42
C LEU A 76 -0.57 4.84 -3.30
N GLU A 77 0.41 5.53 -2.68
CA GLU A 77 0.98 5.18 -1.39
C GLU A 77 0.96 6.42 -0.49
N PHE A 78 0.37 6.29 0.68
CA PHE A 78 0.20 7.38 1.64
C PHE A 78 0.02 6.83 3.05
N ALA A 79 0.04 7.67 4.05
CA ALA A 79 -0.20 7.29 5.43
C ALA A 79 -1.21 8.22 6.11
N GLY A 80 -2.14 7.66 6.87
CA GLY A 80 -2.81 8.41 7.91
C GLY A 80 -1.83 8.64 9.07
N VAL A 81 -1.76 9.85 9.60
CA VAL A 81 -0.81 10.23 10.64
C VAL A 81 -1.54 10.84 11.82
N TYR A 82 -1.22 10.38 13.03
CA TYR A 82 -1.75 10.95 14.25
C TYR A 82 -0.70 10.91 15.36
N ARG A 83 -0.33 12.07 15.89
CA ARG A 83 0.78 12.25 16.84
C ARG A 83 2.07 11.59 16.35
N HIS A 84 2.37 11.84 15.05
CA HIS A 84 3.50 11.27 14.32
C HIS A 84 3.50 9.75 14.13
N TYR A 85 2.49 9.02 14.64
CA TYR A 85 2.31 7.60 14.32
C TYR A 85 1.68 7.44 12.94
N HIS A 86 2.29 6.61 12.11
CA HIS A 86 1.91 6.40 10.72
C HIS A 86 1.19 5.07 10.51
N ALA A 87 0.08 5.10 9.78
CA ALA A 87 -0.57 3.90 9.24
C ALA A 87 -0.62 4.02 7.72
N ALA A 88 0.32 3.36 7.04
CA ALA A 88 0.44 3.41 5.60
C ALA A 88 -0.64 2.56 4.91
N LEU A 89 -1.10 3.03 3.76
CA LEU A 89 -1.96 2.33 2.80
C LEU A 89 -1.39 2.46 1.39
N MET A 90 -1.61 1.40 0.60
CA MET A 90 -1.28 1.39 -0.81
C MET A 90 -2.46 0.80 -1.59
N ARG A 91 -2.89 1.46 -2.66
CA ARG A 91 -4.01 1.04 -3.50
C ARG A 91 -3.78 1.41 -4.96
N THR A 92 -4.30 0.55 -5.83
CA THR A 92 -4.52 0.86 -7.23
C THR A 92 -5.99 1.16 -7.47
N ILE A 93 -6.26 2.24 -8.19
CA ILE A 93 -7.59 2.62 -8.68
C ILE A 93 -7.56 2.54 -10.20
N ILE A 94 -8.49 1.81 -10.78
CA ILE A 94 -8.64 1.71 -12.23
C ILE A 94 -9.77 2.64 -12.68
N VAL A 95 -9.48 3.52 -13.62
CA VAL A 95 -10.47 4.38 -14.26
C VAL A 95 -10.97 3.68 -15.53
N GLY A 96 -12.29 3.51 -15.62
CA GLY A 96 -12.93 2.77 -16.70
C GLY A 96 -12.79 1.26 -16.55
N LYS A 97 -12.63 0.54 -17.67
CA LYS A 97 -12.58 -0.93 -17.66
C LYS A 97 -11.15 -1.41 -17.35
N PRO A 98 -10.96 -2.33 -16.39
CA PRO A 98 -9.67 -2.96 -16.13
C PRO A 98 -9.23 -3.82 -17.33
N THR A 99 -7.94 -4.05 -17.46
CA THR A 99 -7.40 -5.10 -18.35
C THR A 99 -7.48 -6.45 -17.63
N GLY A 100 -7.52 -7.56 -18.40
CA GLY A 100 -7.43 -8.89 -17.82
C GLY A 100 -6.12 -9.11 -17.03
N TYR A 101 -5.08 -8.32 -17.32
CA TYR A 101 -3.83 -8.37 -16.57
C TYR A 101 -3.93 -7.67 -15.21
N HIS A 102 -4.66 -6.54 -15.12
CA HIS A 102 -4.98 -5.93 -13.82
C HIS A 102 -5.76 -6.89 -12.91
N GLU A 103 -6.69 -7.67 -13.48
CA GLU A 103 -7.46 -8.68 -12.74
C GLU A 103 -6.54 -9.79 -12.21
N LYS A 104 -5.58 -10.26 -13.01
CA LYS A 104 -4.55 -11.23 -12.57
C LYS A 104 -3.66 -10.66 -11.46
N MET A 105 -3.21 -9.42 -11.60
CA MET A 105 -2.40 -8.74 -10.57
C MET A 105 -3.18 -8.56 -9.26
N ASP A 106 -4.46 -8.18 -9.32
CA ASP A 106 -5.32 -8.05 -8.14
C ASP A 106 -5.47 -9.38 -7.39
N VAL A 107 -5.72 -10.48 -8.13
CA VAL A 107 -5.81 -11.82 -7.53
C VAL A 107 -4.50 -12.20 -6.84
N ALA A 108 -3.36 -12.04 -7.53
CA ALA A 108 -2.04 -12.34 -6.98
C ALA A 108 -1.73 -11.50 -5.73
N CYS A 109 -1.97 -10.20 -5.77
CA CYS A 109 -1.74 -9.30 -4.63
C CYS A 109 -2.60 -9.66 -3.43
N ARG A 110 -3.90 -9.96 -3.62
CA ARG A 110 -4.77 -10.37 -2.51
C ARG A 110 -4.37 -11.71 -1.92
N ALA A 111 -4.01 -12.69 -2.75
CA ALA A 111 -3.54 -13.99 -2.29
C ALA A 111 -2.22 -13.87 -1.52
N ALA A 112 -1.25 -13.09 -2.03
CA ALA A 112 0.02 -12.87 -1.36
C ALA A 112 -0.14 -12.11 -0.03
N LEU A 113 -1.03 -11.11 0.02
CA LEU A 113 -1.32 -10.40 1.27
C LEU A 113 -1.93 -11.33 2.32
N ALA A 114 -2.88 -12.19 1.94
CA ALA A 114 -3.47 -13.19 2.83
C ALA A 114 -2.41 -14.17 3.35
N ALA A 115 -1.52 -14.68 2.49
CA ALA A 115 -0.41 -15.53 2.92
C ALA A 115 0.55 -14.83 3.90
N CYS A 116 0.79 -13.52 3.71
CA CYS A 116 1.55 -12.74 4.70
C CYS A 116 0.81 -12.65 6.04
N GLU A 117 -0.52 -12.41 6.02
CA GLU A 117 -1.34 -12.34 7.24
C GLU A 117 -1.26 -13.62 8.07
N ASP A 118 -1.23 -14.79 7.42
CA ASP A 118 -1.15 -16.10 8.09
C ASP A 118 0.15 -16.29 8.88
N VAL A 119 1.25 -15.65 8.47
CA VAL A 119 2.56 -15.77 9.12
C VAL A 119 2.96 -14.54 9.94
N MET A 120 2.22 -13.43 9.85
CA MET A 120 2.49 -12.22 10.65
C MET A 120 2.04 -12.39 12.11
N ARG A 121 2.73 -13.28 12.86
CA ARG A 121 2.45 -13.58 14.28
C ARG A 121 3.73 -13.98 15.00
N PRO A 122 3.75 -13.99 16.35
CA PRO A 122 4.89 -14.48 17.13
C PRO A 122 5.28 -15.92 16.74
N GLY A 123 6.57 -16.21 16.80
CA GLY A 123 7.15 -17.49 16.35
C GLY A 123 7.70 -17.44 14.93
N HIS A 124 7.29 -16.49 14.13
CA HIS A 124 7.81 -16.23 12.78
C HIS A 124 8.81 -15.08 12.75
N THR A 125 9.53 -14.99 11.65
CA THR A 125 10.49 -13.92 11.35
C THR A 125 9.98 -13.00 10.25
N ALA A 126 10.59 -11.84 10.10
CA ALA A 126 10.35 -10.95 8.96
C ALA A 126 10.66 -11.62 7.61
N GLY A 127 11.63 -12.53 7.59
CA GLY A 127 11.99 -13.36 6.43
C GLY A 127 10.88 -14.35 6.06
N ASP A 128 10.19 -14.94 7.04
CA ASP A 128 9.07 -15.86 6.80
C ASP A 128 7.89 -15.14 6.11
N VAL A 129 7.62 -13.89 6.48
CA VAL A 129 6.58 -13.07 5.82
C VAL A 129 6.94 -12.83 4.35
N PHE A 130 8.21 -12.48 4.09
CA PHE A 130 8.67 -12.33 2.71
C PHE A 130 8.63 -13.64 1.93
N ALA A 131 8.99 -14.77 2.54
CA ALA A 131 8.94 -16.08 1.89
C ALA A 131 7.50 -16.45 1.49
N ALA A 132 6.52 -16.19 2.36
CA ALA A 132 5.10 -16.39 2.04
C ALA A 132 4.65 -15.51 0.85
N HIS A 133 5.00 -14.22 0.86
CA HIS A 133 4.77 -13.30 -0.25
C HIS A 133 5.38 -13.81 -1.56
N ALA A 134 6.68 -14.12 -1.54
CA ALA A 134 7.43 -14.51 -2.73
C ALA A 134 6.86 -15.80 -3.34
N ARG A 135 6.58 -16.81 -2.52
CA ARG A 135 6.00 -18.08 -2.96
C ARG A 135 4.68 -17.85 -3.72
N VAL A 136 3.74 -17.10 -3.14
CA VAL A 136 2.44 -16.87 -3.77
C VAL A 136 2.56 -16.02 -5.04
N MET A 137 3.40 -14.98 -5.03
CA MET A 137 3.63 -14.19 -6.24
C MET A 137 4.24 -15.04 -7.37
N ASP A 138 5.18 -15.94 -7.03
CA ASP A 138 5.84 -16.80 -8.00
C ASP A 138 4.86 -17.86 -8.55
N GLU A 139 3.97 -18.44 -7.72
CA GLU A 139 2.88 -19.35 -8.12
C GLU A 139 1.88 -18.68 -9.08
N HIS A 140 1.67 -17.36 -8.95
CA HIS A 140 0.84 -16.58 -9.86
C HIS A 140 1.57 -16.05 -11.10
N GLY A 141 2.85 -16.44 -11.30
CA GLY A 141 3.68 -16.00 -12.43
C GLY A 141 4.12 -14.54 -12.36
N MET A 142 4.19 -13.96 -11.14
CA MET A 142 4.53 -12.55 -10.91
C MET A 142 5.97 -12.35 -10.40
N ARG A 143 6.83 -13.37 -10.48
CA ARG A 143 8.20 -13.34 -9.97
C ARG A 143 9.01 -12.16 -10.50
N ASP A 144 8.96 -11.93 -11.80
CA ASP A 144 9.77 -10.91 -12.46
C ASP A 144 9.20 -9.48 -12.29
N HIS A 145 8.01 -9.38 -11.71
CA HIS A 145 7.28 -8.12 -11.54
C HIS A 145 7.17 -7.68 -10.07
N ARG A 146 7.45 -8.58 -9.10
CA ARG A 146 7.42 -8.27 -7.68
C ARG A 146 8.72 -7.66 -7.17
N LEU A 147 8.65 -6.93 -6.06
CA LEU A 147 9.83 -6.40 -5.38
C LEU A 147 10.53 -7.48 -4.52
N ASN A 148 11.78 -7.19 -4.13
CA ASN A 148 12.59 -8.02 -3.20
C ASN A 148 12.36 -7.69 -1.73
N ALA A 149 11.36 -6.88 -1.43
CA ALA A 149 10.83 -6.62 -0.09
C ALA A 149 9.32 -6.42 -0.19
N CYS A 150 8.57 -6.81 0.84
CA CYS A 150 7.12 -6.68 0.83
C CYS A 150 6.55 -5.99 2.08
N GLY A 151 7.36 -5.20 2.77
CA GLY A 151 6.90 -4.45 3.92
C GLY A 151 8.02 -4.00 4.85
N TYR A 152 7.64 -3.19 5.84
CA TYR A 152 8.54 -2.59 6.82
C TYR A 152 7.79 -2.22 8.10
N SER A 153 8.52 -2.04 9.20
CA SER A 153 7.91 -1.59 10.44
C SER A 153 7.52 -0.12 10.40
N LEU A 154 6.55 0.25 11.22
CA LEU A 154 6.02 1.60 11.36
C LEU A 154 5.94 1.99 12.83
N GLY A 155 5.97 3.31 13.07
CA GLY A 155 5.83 3.88 14.41
C GLY A 155 5.64 5.39 14.37
N ALA A 156 6.11 6.07 15.42
CA ALA A 156 6.23 7.52 15.43
C ALA A 156 7.49 7.91 14.66
N LYS A 157 7.31 8.59 13.54
CA LYS A 157 8.38 8.98 12.62
C LYS A 157 8.26 10.44 12.19
N PHE A 158 9.38 10.99 11.81
CA PHE A 158 9.53 12.34 11.27
C PHE A 158 10.22 12.28 9.90
N THR A 159 10.22 13.40 9.19
CA THR A 159 10.97 13.49 7.94
C THR A 159 12.43 13.05 8.12
N PRO A 160 13.04 12.43 7.12
CA PRO A 160 12.60 12.33 5.72
C PRO A 160 11.83 11.05 5.37
N THR A 161 11.49 10.17 6.32
CA THR A 161 10.79 8.92 5.98
C THR A 161 9.94 8.39 7.14
N TRP A 162 8.82 7.75 6.80
CA TRP A 162 8.04 6.96 7.76
C TRP A 162 8.47 5.50 7.87
N MET A 163 9.31 5.00 6.96
CA MET A 163 9.81 3.62 6.98
C MET A 163 10.72 3.40 8.17
N ASP A 164 10.66 2.19 8.74
CA ASP A 164 11.53 1.76 9.83
C ASP A 164 11.94 0.29 9.69
N TYR A 165 12.86 -0.15 10.53
CA TYR A 165 13.30 -1.53 10.63
C TYR A 165 12.56 -2.26 11.76
N PRO A 166 12.40 -3.60 11.62
CA PRO A 166 12.84 -4.46 10.52
C PRO A 166 11.93 -4.36 9.28
N MET A 167 12.47 -4.83 8.15
CA MET A 167 11.75 -4.93 6.87
C MET A 167 11.53 -6.40 6.49
N PHE A 168 10.50 -6.67 5.68
CA PHE A 168 10.19 -8.00 5.14
C PHE A 168 10.99 -8.24 3.86
N TYR A 169 12.14 -8.90 3.97
CA TYR A 169 13.00 -9.35 2.85
C TYR A 169 13.54 -10.76 3.10
N ALA A 170 14.07 -11.38 2.07
CA ALA A 170 14.52 -12.77 2.12
C ALA A 170 15.58 -13.02 3.22
N GLY A 171 15.31 -14.00 4.09
CA GLY A 171 16.23 -14.41 5.14
C GLY A 171 16.39 -13.44 6.32
N ASN A 172 15.55 -12.39 6.43
CA ASN A 172 15.63 -11.49 7.59
C ASN A 172 15.29 -12.25 8.89
N PRO A 173 16.23 -12.39 9.85
CA PRO A 173 16.02 -13.16 11.06
C PRO A 173 15.23 -12.44 12.16
N ALA A 174 14.84 -11.19 11.94
CA ALA A 174 14.13 -10.40 12.94
C ALA A 174 12.80 -11.07 13.32
N ARG A 175 12.67 -11.43 14.60
CA ARG A 175 11.47 -12.11 15.12
C ARG A 175 10.30 -11.15 15.27
N LEU A 176 9.12 -11.63 14.92
CA LEU A 176 7.88 -10.90 15.15
C LEU A 176 7.42 -11.05 16.60
N ALA A 177 6.98 -9.93 17.18
CA ALA A 177 6.48 -9.87 18.55
C ALA A 177 5.15 -9.13 18.63
N PRO A 178 4.31 -9.41 19.63
CA PRO A 178 3.05 -8.70 19.84
C PRO A 178 3.28 -7.19 19.98
N ASN A 179 2.32 -6.40 19.50
CA ASN A 179 2.31 -4.92 19.48
C ASN A 179 3.33 -4.26 18.54
N GLN A 180 4.15 -5.00 17.83
CA GLN A 180 4.86 -4.43 16.69
C GLN A 180 3.88 -4.03 15.59
N VAL A 181 4.25 -3.02 14.80
CA VAL A 181 3.43 -2.52 13.71
C VAL A 181 4.19 -2.63 12.40
N PHE A 182 3.54 -3.20 11.40
CA PHE A 182 4.12 -3.37 10.06
C PHE A 182 3.16 -2.91 8.98
N PHE A 183 3.72 -2.31 7.95
CA PHE A 183 3.07 -2.15 6.67
C PHE A 183 3.46 -3.31 5.76
N ALA A 184 2.47 -4.09 5.32
CA ALA A 184 2.68 -5.10 4.29
C ALA A 184 2.14 -4.57 2.97
N HIS A 185 2.96 -4.64 1.90
CA HIS A 185 2.64 -4.12 0.58
C HIS A 185 2.96 -5.13 -0.52
N MET A 186 2.02 -5.33 -1.39
CA MET A 186 2.11 -6.13 -2.60
C MET A 186 2.23 -5.17 -3.77
N ILE A 187 3.38 -5.14 -4.41
CA ILE A 187 3.69 -4.22 -5.52
C ILE A 187 4.10 -5.05 -6.72
N LEU A 188 3.38 -4.86 -7.81
CA LEU A 188 3.65 -5.46 -9.11
C LEU A 188 3.83 -4.37 -10.15
N MET A 189 4.91 -4.45 -10.92
CA MET A 189 5.25 -3.52 -11.99
C MET A 189 5.73 -4.31 -13.20
N ASP A 190 5.00 -4.19 -14.30
CA ASP A 190 5.36 -4.80 -15.56
C ASP A 190 5.58 -3.71 -16.62
N SER A 191 6.83 -3.40 -16.89
CA SER A 191 7.23 -2.39 -17.87
C SER A 191 6.94 -2.82 -19.32
N VAL A 192 6.82 -4.12 -19.59
CA VAL A 192 6.52 -4.65 -20.92
C VAL A 192 5.06 -4.40 -21.27
N SER A 193 4.15 -4.77 -20.37
CA SER A 193 2.71 -4.52 -20.57
C SER A 193 2.30 -3.09 -20.21
N GLY A 194 3.15 -2.35 -19.47
CA GLY A 194 2.84 -1.02 -18.93
C GLY A 194 1.83 -1.02 -17.79
N ASN A 195 1.55 -2.19 -17.18
CA ASN A 195 0.62 -2.30 -16.07
C ASN A 195 1.34 -2.28 -14.71
N ALA A 196 0.71 -1.63 -13.74
CA ALA A 196 1.14 -1.64 -12.34
C ALA A 196 -0.06 -1.95 -11.44
N PHE A 197 0.21 -2.64 -10.36
CA PHE A 197 -0.80 -2.89 -9.32
C PHE A 197 -0.14 -2.88 -7.95
N CYS A 198 -0.75 -2.17 -7.01
CA CYS A 198 -0.31 -2.19 -5.63
C CYS A 198 -1.50 -2.34 -4.66
N LEU A 199 -1.25 -3.10 -3.62
CA LEU A 199 -2.18 -3.36 -2.52
C LEU A 199 -1.37 -3.43 -1.23
N GLY A 200 -1.70 -2.63 -0.23
CA GLY A 200 -1.00 -2.68 1.04
C GLY A 200 -1.81 -2.07 2.17
N ARG A 201 -1.59 -2.57 3.38
CA ARG A 201 -2.16 -2.00 4.60
C ARG A 201 -1.28 -2.27 5.82
N THR A 202 -1.49 -1.47 6.86
CA THR A 202 -0.77 -1.57 8.12
C THR A 202 -1.48 -2.52 9.08
N TYR A 203 -0.68 -3.27 9.83
CA TYR A 203 -1.11 -4.25 10.84
C TYR A 203 -0.43 -4.01 12.18
N ILE A 204 -1.15 -4.30 13.25
CA ILE A 204 -0.55 -4.55 14.57
C ILE A 204 -0.41 -6.05 14.72
N ILE A 205 0.78 -6.53 15.07
CA ILE A 205 1.01 -7.95 15.35
C ILE A 205 0.25 -8.31 16.65
N GLY A 206 -0.71 -9.21 16.54
CA GLY A 206 -1.43 -9.77 17.68
C GLY A 206 -0.70 -10.98 18.29
N ARG A 207 -1.36 -11.69 19.21
CA ARG A 207 -0.85 -12.95 19.75
C ARG A 207 -0.99 -14.09 18.76
N ASP A 208 -2.15 -14.19 18.12
CA ASP A 208 -2.50 -15.29 17.21
C ASP A 208 -2.57 -14.86 15.74
N LYS A 209 -3.03 -13.64 15.49
CA LYS A 209 -3.20 -13.08 14.15
C LYS A 209 -2.93 -11.57 14.13
N PRO A 210 -2.55 -10.99 12.99
CA PRO A 210 -2.39 -9.55 12.85
C PRO A 210 -3.75 -8.84 12.84
N GLU A 211 -3.80 -7.65 13.45
CA GLU A 211 -4.94 -6.73 13.39
C GLU A 211 -4.74 -5.73 12.24
N PRO A 212 -5.53 -5.78 11.18
CA PRO A 212 -5.46 -4.76 10.13
C PRO A 212 -6.02 -3.43 10.64
N LEU A 213 -5.29 -2.35 10.40
CA LEU A 213 -5.70 -1.00 10.83
C LEU A 213 -6.67 -0.33 9.86
N SER A 214 -6.61 -0.69 8.58
CA SER A 214 -7.57 -0.26 7.57
C SER A 214 -8.75 -1.23 7.52
N LYS A 215 -9.94 -0.68 7.42
CA LYS A 215 -11.19 -1.44 7.18
C LYS A 215 -11.68 -1.32 5.74
N TYR A 216 -10.95 -0.60 4.89
CA TYR A 216 -11.32 -0.46 3.49
C TYR A 216 -11.22 -1.81 2.77
N PRO A 217 -12.20 -2.19 1.92
CA PRO A 217 -12.18 -3.45 1.20
C PRO A 217 -10.91 -3.64 0.35
N LEU A 218 -10.42 -4.88 0.29
CA LEU A 218 -9.22 -5.22 -0.47
C LEU A 218 -9.46 -5.41 -1.98
N ARG A 219 -10.72 -5.50 -2.40
CA ARG A 219 -11.06 -5.63 -3.82
C ARG A 219 -10.55 -4.45 -4.65
N MET A 220 -10.27 -4.71 -5.92
CA MET A 220 -9.92 -3.67 -6.90
C MET A 220 -10.94 -2.54 -6.89
N ILE A 221 -10.44 -1.31 -6.93
CA ILE A 221 -11.28 -0.10 -6.93
C ILE A 221 -11.46 0.34 -8.39
N LEU A 222 -12.72 0.45 -8.82
CA LEU A 222 -13.09 0.90 -10.17
C LEU A 222 -13.77 2.26 -10.11
N ARG A 223 -13.44 3.12 -11.09
CA ARG A 223 -13.98 4.46 -11.29
C ARG A 223 -14.28 4.77 -12.76
#